data_04ca2a15354d021d2119ead4a196e8f1
#
_entry.id   04ca2a15354d021d2119ead4a196e8f1
#
_cell.length_a   1.000
_cell.length_b   1.000
_cell.length_c   1.000
_cell.angle_alpha   90.00
_cell.angle_beta   90.00
_cell.angle_gamma   90.00
#
_symmetry.space_group_name_H-M   'P 1'
#
loop_
_entity.id
_entity.type
_entity.pdbx_description
1 polymer ?
#
loop_
_entity_poly.entity_id
_entity_poly.type
_entity_poly.pdbx_seq_one_letter_code
_entity_poly.pdbx_strand_id
1 'polypeptide(L)'
;MGLPVRILNRVVAAFVLVFLTCAAALAQDTAKLDGLFDRLKTAGAEEASRIEAEIWIEWSKSGSPALDLLLQRGRDALALGDTVLAIEHFTAIIDQDPTFAEGWNARATAFYQAGEFGPSISDIAHVLQLNPRHFGALSGLGAILEEAGKPEKALEVYRAALAIHPQMEDVIEAVERLETGDTGQEL
;
A
#
# COMPACT_ATOMS: atom_id res chain seq x y z
N MET A 1 -20.09 -22.87 -42.06
CA MET A 1 -21.37 -22.57 -41.43
C MET A 1 -21.12 -21.40 -40.49
N GLY A 2 -21.35 -20.16 -40.95
CA GLY A 2 -21.03 -18.93 -40.19
C GLY A 2 -22.13 -18.62 -39.18
N LEU A 3 -21.75 -18.17 -37.98
CA LEU A 3 -22.73 -17.67 -37.00
C LEU A 3 -23.55 -16.53 -37.62
N PRO A 4 -24.87 -16.49 -37.40
CA PRO A 4 -25.70 -15.42 -37.95
C PRO A 4 -25.27 -14.08 -37.35
N VAL A 5 -25.10 -13.06 -38.19
CA VAL A 5 -24.63 -11.69 -37.85
C VAL A 5 -25.32 -11.07 -36.64
N ARG A 6 -26.58 -11.43 -36.38
CA ARG A 6 -27.36 -11.00 -35.20
C ARG A 6 -26.81 -11.54 -33.88
N ILE A 7 -26.22 -12.75 -33.84
CA ILE A 7 -25.64 -13.34 -32.64
C ILE A 7 -24.26 -12.71 -32.39
N LEU A 8 -23.49 -12.51 -33.46
CA LEU A 8 -22.18 -11.83 -33.40
C LEU A 8 -22.33 -10.42 -32.86
N ASN A 9 -23.29 -9.63 -33.34
CA ASN A 9 -23.53 -8.27 -32.85
C ASN A 9 -24.00 -8.23 -31.39
N ARG A 10 -24.78 -9.22 -30.92
CA ARG A 10 -25.18 -9.29 -29.51
C ARG A 10 -24.01 -9.66 -28.59
N VAL A 11 -23.13 -10.56 -29.03
CA VAL A 11 -21.94 -10.93 -28.27
C VAL A 11 -20.96 -9.78 -28.20
N VAL A 12 -20.72 -9.08 -29.31
CA VAL A 12 -19.85 -7.89 -29.33
C VAL A 12 -20.43 -6.75 -28.46
N ALA A 13 -21.74 -6.52 -28.52
CA ALA A 13 -22.40 -5.51 -27.68
C ALA A 13 -22.30 -5.86 -26.19
N ALA A 14 -22.43 -7.13 -25.82
CA ALA A 14 -22.27 -7.58 -24.43
C ALA A 14 -20.82 -7.41 -23.95
N PHE A 15 -19.83 -7.75 -24.77
CA PHE A 15 -18.41 -7.51 -24.43
C PHE A 15 -18.10 -6.02 -24.28
N VAL A 16 -18.56 -5.17 -25.18
CA VAL A 16 -18.37 -3.71 -25.08
C VAL A 16 -19.02 -3.15 -23.81
N LEU A 17 -20.20 -3.64 -23.42
CA LEU A 17 -20.88 -3.20 -22.21
C LEU A 17 -20.10 -3.60 -20.94
N VAL A 18 -19.58 -4.80 -20.89
CA VAL A 18 -18.75 -5.30 -19.76
C VAL A 18 -17.45 -4.50 -19.64
N PHE A 19 -16.78 -4.20 -20.76
CA PHE A 19 -15.57 -3.38 -20.75
C PHE A 19 -15.86 -1.94 -20.28
N LEU A 20 -16.99 -1.34 -20.72
CA LEU A 20 -17.40 0.00 -20.30
C LEU A 20 -17.74 0.07 -18.80
N THR A 21 -18.37 -0.94 -18.24
CA THR A 21 -18.68 -0.98 -16.79
C THR A 21 -17.45 -1.19 -15.93
N CYS A 22 -16.50 -2.03 -16.37
CA CYS A 22 -15.25 -2.25 -15.66
C CYS A 22 -14.36 -0.99 -15.65
N ALA A 23 -14.23 -0.30 -16.80
CA ALA A 23 -13.51 0.96 -16.89
C ALA A 23 -14.13 2.08 -16.02
N ALA A 24 -15.45 2.13 -15.93
CA ALA A 24 -16.15 3.10 -15.07
C ALA A 24 -15.92 2.82 -13.58
N ALA A 25 -15.90 1.56 -13.15
CA ALA A 25 -15.61 1.19 -11.77
C ALA A 25 -14.18 1.58 -11.36
N LEU A 26 -13.18 1.24 -12.18
CA LEU A 26 -11.77 1.62 -11.94
C LEU A 26 -11.58 3.14 -11.90
N ALA A 27 -12.27 3.90 -12.76
CA ALA A 27 -12.23 5.35 -12.76
C ALA A 27 -12.89 5.95 -11.50
N GLN A 28 -13.93 5.32 -10.97
CA GLN A 28 -14.62 5.76 -9.76
C GLN A 28 -13.76 5.52 -8.52
N ASP A 29 -13.07 4.38 -8.43
CA ASP A 29 -12.17 4.06 -7.31
C ASP A 29 -10.97 5.01 -7.29
N THR A 30 -10.39 5.32 -8.45
CA THR A 30 -9.32 6.30 -8.57
C THR A 30 -9.77 7.69 -8.13
N ALA A 31 -10.94 8.16 -8.59
CA ALA A 31 -11.48 9.47 -8.23
C ALA A 31 -11.79 9.58 -6.73
N LYS A 32 -12.25 8.48 -6.11
CA LYS A 32 -12.46 8.43 -4.65
C LYS A 32 -11.16 8.60 -3.89
N LEU A 33 -10.11 7.84 -4.25
CA LEU A 33 -8.79 7.97 -3.63
C LEU A 33 -8.21 9.37 -3.82
N ASP A 34 -8.33 9.97 -5.01
CA ASP A 34 -7.86 11.32 -5.27
C ASP A 34 -8.54 12.33 -4.34
N GLY A 35 -9.86 12.23 -4.16
CA GLY A 35 -10.61 13.06 -3.23
C GLY A 35 -10.19 12.87 -1.76
N LEU A 36 -9.87 11.64 -1.34
CA LEU A 36 -9.34 11.37 0.00
C LEU A 36 -7.96 12.00 0.20
N PHE A 37 -7.05 11.86 -0.77
CA PHE A 37 -5.73 12.48 -0.69
C PHE A 37 -5.77 14.00 -0.69
N ASP A 38 -6.68 14.62 -1.45
CA ASP A 38 -6.82 16.07 -1.45
C ASP A 38 -7.31 16.60 -0.09
N ARG A 39 -8.22 15.88 0.55
CA ARG A 39 -8.68 16.19 1.92
C ARG A 39 -7.58 15.95 2.95
N LEU A 40 -6.82 14.85 2.82
CA LEU A 40 -5.75 14.47 3.75
C LEU A 40 -4.68 15.55 3.90
N LYS A 41 -4.35 16.25 2.80
CA LYS A 41 -3.33 17.33 2.81
C LYS A 41 -3.67 18.50 3.71
N THR A 42 -4.95 18.76 3.96
CA THR A 42 -5.41 19.93 4.71
C THR A 42 -6.18 19.59 5.98
N ALA A 43 -6.40 18.30 6.25
CA ALA A 43 -7.12 17.82 7.40
C ALA A 43 -6.36 18.10 8.71
N GLY A 44 -7.09 18.40 9.78
CA GLY A 44 -6.53 18.34 11.13
C GLY A 44 -6.35 16.88 11.58
N ALA A 45 -5.60 16.65 12.66
CA ALA A 45 -5.18 15.31 13.09
C ALA A 45 -6.32 14.28 13.21
N GLU A 46 -7.43 14.64 13.86
CA GLU A 46 -8.58 13.73 14.03
C GLU A 46 -9.27 13.37 12.70
N GLU A 47 -9.40 14.34 11.79
CA GLU A 47 -9.96 14.09 10.47
C GLU A 47 -8.98 13.30 9.60
N ALA A 48 -7.69 13.59 9.68
CA ALA A 48 -6.64 12.89 8.95
C ALA A 48 -6.63 11.39 9.29
N SER A 49 -6.74 11.02 10.57
CA SER A 49 -6.82 9.61 10.99
C SER A 49 -8.03 8.88 10.39
N ARG A 50 -9.18 9.55 10.28
CA ARG A 50 -10.36 8.95 9.62
C ARG A 50 -10.15 8.77 8.13
N ILE A 51 -9.58 9.78 7.46
CA ILE A 51 -9.28 9.72 6.02
C ILE A 51 -8.23 8.64 5.73
N GLU A 52 -7.21 8.56 6.56
CA GLU A 52 -6.19 7.52 6.49
C GLU A 52 -6.81 6.12 6.56
N ALA A 53 -7.70 5.88 7.54
CA ALA A 53 -8.41 4.61 7.65
C ALA A 53 -9.24 4.29 6.39
N GLU A 54 -9.91 5.31 5.80
CA GLU A 54 -10.63 5.13 4.54
C GLU A 54 -9.69 4.77 3.39
N ILE A 55 -8.51 5.39 3.29
CA ILE A 55 -7.49 5.06 2.27
C ILE A 55 -7.01 3.62 2.44
N TRP A 56 -6.70 3.19 3.67
CA TRP A 56 -6.30 1.81 3.95
C TRP A 56 -7.38 0.79 3.58
N ILE A 57 -8.65 1.11 3.81
CA ILE A 57 -9.78 0.28 3.38
C ILE A 57 -9.81 0.16 1.85
N GLU A 58 -9.65 1.27 1.12
CA GLU A 58 -9.64 1.23 -0.35
C GLU A 58 -8.44 0.46 -0.89
N TRP A 59 -7.25 0.66 -0.36
CA TRP A 59 -6.05 -0.09 -0.75
C TRP A 59 -6.12 -1.58 -0.43
N SER A 60 -6.91 -1.97 0.58
CA SER A 60 -7.08 -3.38 0.97
C SER A 60 -8.07 -4.15 0.10
N LYS A 61 -8.70 -3.52 -0.88
CA LYS A 61 -9.64 -4.15 -1.81
C LYS A 61 -8.89 -4.67 -3.03
N SER A 62 -8.70 -5.97 -3.13
CA SER A 62 -8.09 -6.60 -4.32
C SER A 62 -9.09 -6.78 -5.47
N GLY A 63 -10.39 -6.64 -5.22
CA GLY A 63 -11.45 -7.02 -6.15
C GLY A 63 -11.73 -8.53 -6.16
N SER A 64 -11.02 -9.32 -5.38
CA SER A 64 -11.18 -10.77 -5.23
C SER A 64 -11.39 -11.14 -3.76
N PRO A 65 -12.57 -11.64 -3.37
CA PRO A 65 -12.83 -12.07 -2.00
C PRO A 65 -11.83 -13.12 -1.47
N ALA A 66 -11.24 -13.91 -2.36
CA ALA A 66 -10.23 -14.90 -1.98
C ALA A 66 -8.90 -14.23 -1.59
N LEU A 67 -8.46 -13.21 -2.33
CA LEU A 67 -7.26 -12.45 -2.02
C LEU A 67 -7.46 -11.58 -0.77
N ASP A 68 -8.63 -10.96 -0.62
CA ASP A 68 -8.97 -10.19 0.58
C ASP A 68 -8.93 -11.08 1.83
N LEU A 69 -9.40 -12.34 1.74
CA LEU A 69 -9.30 -13.30 2.84
C LEU A 69 -7.85 -13.71 3.13
N LEU A 70 -7.01 -13.89 2.10
CA LEU A 70 -5.59 -14.18 2.30
C LEU A 70 -4.87 -13.00 2.94
N LEU A 71 -5.20 -11.77 2.54
CA LEU A 71 -4.66 -10.56 3.16
C LEU A 71 -5.00 -10.49 4.65
N GLN A 72 -6.26 -10.77 5.00
CA GLN A 72 -6.69 -10.80 6.40
C GLN A 72 -5.94 -11.88 7.20
N ARG A 73 -5.85 -13.10 6.68
CA ARG A 73 -5.13 -14.20 7.35
C ARG A 73 -3.64 -13.90 7.57
N GLY A 74 -3.00 -13.27 6.58
CA GLY A 74 -1.62 -12.83 6.74
C GLY A 74 -1.45 -11.76 7.82
N ARG A 75 -2.37 -10.81 7.88
CA ARG A 75 -2.40 -9.79 8.97
C ARG A 75 -2.66 -10.40 10.33
N ASP A 76 -3.55 -11.37 10.43
CA ASP A 76 -3.82 -12.11 11.68
C ASP A 76 -2.58 -12.87 12.14
N ALA A 77 -1.85 -13.52 11.21
CA ALA A 77 -0.59 -14.19 11.50
C ALA A 77 0.47 -13.21 12.01
N LEU A 78 0.61 -12.03 11.37
CA LEU A 78 1.51 -10.96 11.83
C LEU A 78 1.15 -10.48 13.24
N ALA A 79 -0.11 -10.30 13.54
CA ALA A 79 -0.58 -9.88 14.86
C ALA A 79 -0.23 -10.91 15.96
N LEU A 80 -0.09 -12.19 15.58
CA LEU A 80 0.36 -13.27 16.46
C LEU A 80 1.90 -13.44 16.48
N GLY A 81 2.64 -12.65 15.69
CA GLY A 81 4.09 -12.76 15.56
C GLY A 81 4.56 -13.89 14.63
N ASP A 82 3.65 -14.57 13.93
CA ASP A 82 3.99 -15.61 12.96
C ASP A 82 4.32 -15.00 11.59
N THR A 83 5.53 -14.44 11.49
CA THR A 83 6.01 -13.79 10.27
C THR A 83 6.14 -14.76 9.10
N VAL A 84 6.45 -16.03 9.36
CA VAL A 84 6.60 -17.06 8.32
C VAL A 84 5.26 -17.33 7.65
N LEU A 85 4.23 -17.60 8.44
CA LEU A 85 2.88 -17.85 7.90
C LEU A 85 2.32 -16.60 7.19
N ALA A 86 2.60 -15.40 7.72
CA ALA A 86 2.21 -14.15 7.08
C ALA A 86 2.85 -14.00 5.69
N ILE A 87 4.16 -14.22 5.57
CA ILE A 87 4.91 -14.17 4.30
C ILE A 87 4.34 -15.19 3.30
N GLU A 88 3.97 -16.40 3.74
CA GLU A 88 3.34 -17.40 2.86
C GLU A 88 2.01 -16.91 2.31
N HIS A 89 1.12 -16.37 3.15
CA HIS A 89 -0.18 -15.83 2.71
C HIS A 89 -0.01 -14.65 1.74
N PHE A 90 0.88 -13.70 2.04
CA PHE A 90 1.11 -12.55 1.16
C PHE A 90 1.81 -12.94 -0.15
N THR A 91 2.69 -13.95 -0.12
CA THR A 91 3.28 -14.50 -1.34
C THR A 91 2.22 -15.12 -2.24
N ALA A 92 1.28 -15.87 -1.67
CA ALA A 92 0.16 -16.43 -2.43
C ALA A 92 -0.73 -15.35 -3.07
N ILE A 93 -0.87 -14.16 -2.45
CA ILE A 93 -1.56 -13.01 -3.04
C ILE A 93 -0.78 -12.52 -4.26
N ILE A 94 0.52 -12.27 -4.11
CA ILE A 94 1.40 -11.71 -5.15
C ILE A 94 1.48 -12.66 -6.35
N ASP A 95 1.52 -13.98 -6.11
CA ASP A 95 1.54 -15.00 -7.16
C ASP A 95 0.26 -15.00 -8.00
N GLN A 96 -0.89 -14.66 -7.39
CA GLN A 96 -2.18 -14.60 -8.08
C GLN A 96 -2.44 -13.25 -8.74
N ASP A 97 -2.06 -12.15 -8.07
CA ASP A 97 -2.21 -10.79 -8.56
C ASP A 97 -0.98 -9.93 -8.21
N PRO A 98 0.05 -9.92 -9.06
CA PRO A 98 1.24 -9.10 -8.85
C PRO A 98 0.98 -7.59 -8.98
N THR A 99 -0.21 -7.17 -9.41
CA THR A 99 -0.57 -5.74 -9.51
C THR A 99 -1.25 -5.21 -8.25
N PHE A 100 -1.59 -6.07 -7.32
CA PHE A 100 -2.19 -5.68 -6.04
C PHE A 100 -1.11 -5.18 -5.07
N ALA A 101 -0.93 -3.85 -5.02
CA ALA A 101 0.14 -3.19 -4.26
C ALA A 101 0.14 -3.56 -2.76
N GLU A 102 -1.06 -3.73 -2.15
CA GLU A 102 -1.17 -4.04 -0.73
C GLU A 102 -0.66 -5.45 -0.38
N GLY A 103 -0.68 -6.39 -1.32
CA GLY A 103 -0.04 -7.70 -1.15
C GLY A 103 1.47 -7.58 -0.93
N TRP A 104 2.14 -6.74 -1.73
CA TRP A 104 3.57 -6.43 -1.60
C TRP A 104 3.85 -5.65 -0.31
N ASN A 105 3.03 -4.64 0.01
CA ASN A 105 3.19 -3.85 1.23
C ASN A 105 3.07 -4.69 2.50
N ALA A 106 2.07 -5.58 2.55
CA ALA A 106 1.88 -6.47 3.68
C ALA A 106 3.05 -7.46 3.84
N ARG A 107 3.59 -7.99 2.73
CA ARG A 107 4.78 -8.86 2.78
C ARG A 107 6.05 -8.09 3.18
N ALA A 108 6.21 -6.86 2.71
CA ALA A 108 7.30 -5.99 3.14
C ALA A 108 7.29 -5.77 4.66
N THR A 109 6.11 -5.54 5.24
CA THR A 109 5.93 -5.40 6.69
C THR A 109 6.30 -6.70 7.41
N ALA A 110 5.92 -7.86 6.87
CA ALA A 110 6.28 -9.16 7.44
C ALA A 110 7.79 -9.41 7.41
N PHE A 111 8.46 -9.09 6.32
CA PHE A 111 9.92 -9.16 6.21
C PHE A 111 10.62 -8.20 7.18
N TYR A 112 10.09 -6.97 7.32
CA TYR A 112 10.61 -6.01 8.29
C TYR A 112 10.55 -6.56 9.71
N GLN A 113 9.40 -7.11 10.13
CA GLN A 113 9.23 -7.71 11.46
C GLN A 113 10.11 -8.96 11.66
N ALA A 114 10.43 -9.68 10.59
CA ALA A 114 11.38 -10.79 10.61
C ALA A 114 12.85 -10.35 10.64
N GLY A 115 13.14 -9.04 10.54
CA GLY A 115 14.51 -8.51 10.41
C GLY A 115 15.13 -8.70 9.02
N GLU A 116 14.33 -9.10 8.04
CA GLU A 116 14.75 -9.34 6.66
C GLU A 116 14.64 -8.08 5.81
N PHE A 117 15.46 -7.06 6.09
CA PHE A 117 15.37 -5.74 5.47
C PHE A 117 15.60 -5.73 3.95
N GLY A 118 16.44 -6.63 3.42
CA GLY A 118 16.70 -6.73 1.97
C GLY A 118 15.42 -7.06 1.17
N PRO A 119 14.75 -8.18 1.45
CA PRO A 119 13.46 -8.53 0.89
C PRO A 119 12.38 -7.45 1.11
N SER A 120 12.31 -6.86 2.32
CA SER A 120 11.38 -5.78 2.63
C SER A 120 11.55 -4.57 1.68
N ILE A 121 12.79 -4.09 1.49
CA ILE A 121 13.09 -2.98 0.56
C ILE A 121 12.70 -3.35 -0.87
N SER A 122 12.94 -4.59 -1.30
CA SER A 122 12.56 -5.05 -2.63
C SER A 122 11.04 -4.97 -2.84
N ASP A 123 10.27 -5.43 -1.86
CA ASP A 123 8.81 -5.38 -1.91
C ASP A 123 8.28 -3.94 -1.86
N ILE A 124 8.86 -3.08 -1.01
CA ILE A 124 8.54 -1.64 -0.98
C ILE A 124 8.77 -0.99 -2.35
N ALA A 125 9.85 -1.35 -3.04
CA ALA A 125 10.10 -0.82 -4.38
C ALA A 125 8.99 -1.21 -5.37
N HIS A 126 8.43 -2.43 -5.28
CA HIS A 126 7.27 -2.84 -6.07
C HIS A 126 6.01 -2.04 -5.69
N VAL A 127 5.77 -1.85 -4.38
CA VAL A 127 4.65 -1.02 -3.90
C VAL A 127 4.71 0.37 -4.52
N LEU A 128 5.87 1.04 -4.45
CA LEU A 128 6.03 2.42 -4.92
C LEU A 128 5.98 2.53 -6.46
N GLN A 129 6.30 1.47 -7.19
CA GLN A 129 6.07 1.41 -8.64
C GLN A 129 4.58 1.30 -8.98
N LEU A 130 3.81 0.53 -8.21
CA LEU A 130 2.38 0.34 -8.40
C LEU A 130 1.56 1.52 -7.85
N ASN A 131 1.97 2.04 -6.69
CA ASN A 131 1.32 3.15 -6.00
C ASN A 131 2.35 4.14 -5.44
N PRO A 132 2.76 5.17 -6.20
CA PRO A 132 3.74 6.16 -5.74
C PRO A 132 3.29 7.00 -4.54
N ARG A 133 1.99 6.99 -4.21
CA ARG A 133 1.43 7.71 -3.05
C ARG A 133 1.27 6.85 -1.82
N HIS A 134 1.89 5.68 -1.77
CA HIS A 134 1.77 4.76 -0.63
C HIS A 134 2.63 5.24 0.54
N PHE A 135 2.08 6.17 1.34
CA PHE A 135 2.78 6.79 2.46
C PHE A 135 3.29 5.79 3.51
N GLY A 136 2.54 4.70 3.77
CA GLY A 136 2.99 3.64 4.68
C GLY A 136 4.23 2.90 4.18
N ALA A 137 4.34 2.64 2.87
CA ALA A 137 5.53 2.03 2.28
C ALA A 137 6.74 2.99 2.34
N LEU A 138 6.52 4.30 2.14
CA LEU A 138 7.58 5.32 2.33
C LEU A 138 8.02 5.38 3.79
N SER A 139 7.09 5.39 4.75
CA SER A 139 7.42 5.35 6.18
C SER A 139 8.24 4.10 6.53
N GLY A 140 7.83 2.92 6.08
CA GLY A 140 8.58 1.68 6.28
C GLY A 140 9.99 1.70 5.68
N LEU A 141 10.15 2.30 4.48
CA LEU A 141 11.48 2.47 3.88
C LEU A 141 12.35 3.43 4.72
N GLY A 142 11.77 4.50 5.23
CA GLY A 142 12.45 5.44 6.12
C GLY A 142 12.98 4.73 7.37
N ALA A 143 12.15 3.91 8.02
CA ALA A 143 12.52 3.13 9.20
C ALA A 143 13.68 2.16 8.91
N ILE A 144 13.62 1.44 7.80
CA ILE A 144 14.72 0.52 7.41
C ILE A 144 16.01 1.31 7.14
N LEU A 145 15.95 2.46 6.49
CA LEU A 145 17.12 3.29 6.22
C LEU A 145 17.75 3.84 7.50
N GLU A 146 16.91 4.20 8.48
CA GLU A 146 17.38 4.63 9.79
C GLU A 146 18.09 3.50 10.53
N GLU A 147 17.51 2.30 10.60
CA GLU A 147 18.15 1.14 11.19
C GLU A 147 19.44 0.73 10.46
N ALA A 148 19.53 0.99 9.16
CA ALA A 148 20.73 0.78 8.37
C ALA A 148 21.81 1.88 8.57
N GLY A 149 21.60 2.82 9.48
CA GLY A 149 22.52 3.93 9.76
C GLY A 149 22.66 4.93 8.60
N LYS A 150 21.55 5.19 7.88
CA LYS A 150 21.49 6.13 6.75
C LYS A 150 20.51 7.27 7.03
N PRO A 151 20.73 8.07 8.09
CA PRO A 151 19.76 9.04 8.58
C PRO A 151 19.38 10.11 7.52
N GLU A 152 20.33 10.56 6.69
CA GLU A 152 20.04 11.56 5.67
C GLU A 152 19.05 11.01 4.60
N LYS A 153 19.20 9.73 4.22
CA LYS A 153 18.28 9.09 3.29
C LYS A 153 16.93 8.78 3.93
N ALA A 154 16.92 8.41 5.21
CA ALA A 154 15.69 8.22 5.98
C ALA A 154 14.89 9.54 6.02
N LEU A 155 15.54 10.67 6.33
CA LEU A 155 14.94 12.00 6.31
C LEU A 155 14.32 12.36 4.94
N GLU A 156 15.01 12.08 3.84
CA GLU A 156 14.49 12.31 2.49
C GLU A 156 13.20 11.55 2.26
N VAL A 157 13.16 10.27 2.62
CA VAL A 157 12.00 9.39 2.41
C VAL A 157 10.86 9.73 3.36
N TYR A 158 11.13 10.04 4.62
CA TYR A 158 10.12 10.49 5.57
C TYR A 158 9.46 11.80 5.15
N ARG A 159 10.24 12.77 4.65
CA ARG A 159 9.69 14.02 4.10
C ARG A 159 8.81 13.74 2.87
N ALA A 160 9.16 12.75 2.04
CA ALA A 160 8.30 12.34 0.93
C ALA A 160 6.97 11.72 1.42
N ALA A 161 6.98 10.95 2.52
CA ALA A 161 5.76 10.45 3.15
C ALA A 161 4.89 11.61 3.67
N LEU A 162 5.49 12.56 4.40
CA LEU A 162 4.81 13.74 4.94
C LEU A 162 4.26 14.69 3.86
N ALA A 163 4.86 14.73 2.68
CA ALA A 163 4.32 15.49 1.55
C ALA A 163 2.99 14.90 1.03
N ILE A 164 2.73 13.62 1.29
CA ILE A 164 1.49 12.94 0.94
C ILE A 164 0.50 12.99 2.11
N HIS A 165 0.96 12.67 3.31
CA HIS A 165 0.19 12.61 4.55
C HIS A 165 0.87 13.45 5.65
N PRO A 166 0.55 14.75 5.76
CA PRO A 166 1.25 15.67 6.68
C PRO A 166 1.03 15.40 8.18
N GLN A 167 0.09 14.54 8.55
CA GLN A 167 -0.32 14.28 9.94
C GLN A 167 0.16 12.91 10.46
N MET A 168 1.19 12.32 9.86
CA MET A 168 1.80 11.07 10.37
C MET A 168 2.66 11.38 11.59
N GLU A 169 2.10 11.24 12.79
CA GLU A 169 2.75 11.64 14.05
C GLU A 169 4.09 10.91 14.24
N ASP A 170 4.13 9.60 14.03
CA ASP A 170 5.34 8.78 14.12
C ASP A 170 6.44 9.22 13.14
N VAL A 171 6.08 9.64 11.94
CA VAL A 171 7.02 10.14 10.93
C VAL A 171 7.49 11.55 11.26
N ILE A 172 6.61 12.41 11.80
CA ILE A 172 6.97 13.75 12.27
C ILE A 172 8.01 13.63 13.39
N GLU A 173 7.76 12.80 14.39
CA GLU A 173 8.69 12.54 15.49
C GLU A 173 10.03 12.00 15.00
N ALA A 174 10.02 11.08 14.03
CA ALA A 174 11.23 10.54 13.42
C ALA A 174 12.04 11.64 12.71
N VAL A 175 11.38 12.52 11.95
CA VAL A 175 12.04 13.66 11.28
C VAL A 175 12.65 14.61 12.31
N GLU A 176 11.90 15.02 13.33
CA GLU A 176 12.38 15.93 14.38
C GLU A 176 13.59 15.35 15.13
N ARG A 177 13.55 14.07 15.47
CA ARG A 177 14.66 13.36 16.11
C ARG A 177 15.91 13.33 15.24
N LEU A 178 15.75 13.04 13.96
CA LEU A 178 16.88 12.96 13.02
C LEU A 178 17.47 14.34 12.69
N GLU A 179 16.64 15.40 12.65
CA GLU A 179 17.10 16.78 12.41
C GLU A 179 17.86 17.36 13.61
N THR A 180 17.47 17.01 14.82
CA THR A 180 18.17 17.46 16.03
C THR A 180 19.46 16.71 16.30
N GLY A 181 19.75 15.63 15.57
CA GLY A 181 20.92 14.78 15.79
C GLY A 181 20.82 13.93 17.06
N ASP A 182 19.61 13.85 17.64
CA ASP A 182 19.35 13.05 18.83
C ASP A 182 19.17 11.57 18.43
N THR A 183 20.29 10.93 18.13
CA THR A 183 20.34 9.55 17.65
C THR A 183 20.11 8.51 18.74
N GLY A 184 19.58 8.92 19.90
CA GLY A 184 19.21 7.96 20.96
C GLY A 184 20.39 7.16 21.56
N GLN A 185 21.61 7.55 21.29
CA GLN A 185 22.81 7.01 21.97
C GLN A 185 23.00 7.73 23.30
N GLU A 186 22.13 7.49 24.26
CA GLU A 186 22.52 7.61 25.66
C GLU A 186 23.42 6.42 25.99
N LEU A 187 24.62 6.73 26.48
CA LEU A 187 25.72 5.85 26.92
C LEU A 187 25.28 4.87 28.02
#